data_87f4427313229c2219719603e76452b0
#
_entry.id   87f4427313229c2219719603e76452b0
#
_cell.length_a   1.000
_cell.length_b   1.000
_cell.length_c   1.000
_cell.angle_alpha   90.00
_cell.angle_beta   90.00
_cell.angle_gamma   90.00
#
_symmetry.space_group_name_H-M   'P 1'
#
loop_
_entity.id
_entity.type
_entity.pdbx_description
1 polymer ?
#
loop_
_entity_poly.entity_id
_entity_poly.type
_entity_poly.pdbx_seq_one_letter_code
_entity_poly.pdbx_strand_id
1 'polypeptide(L)'
;MDDVAIRDMTGSQSVDRATKLLSLVGRQADGMTLSAVVEKSGLNKPTVRRLLLALIRAGLLEQDDRDRRYYIGEEAYVLGTLASGRHGLLRLSTESLHRLAQKTSDSCFLSVRRGASSVCLHREEGSFPIRTHALQAGSVHPLGVGAGSLAMLSALPDEEVSAVLEQNAAVLENQFPMLAPDELRRRVELTRIQGYAVNPGLILANSWGVGVAIRYPDGGVAGAVSIAAIDSRMQEPRQSELAVLLRQETSRIEIKLAEQFRDRRTRHIAAVARPLKRRSPR
;
A
#
# COMPACT_ATOMS: atom_id res chain seq x y z
N MET A 1 -22.08 25.67 12.28
CA MET A 1 -22.92 24.84 13.13
C MET A 1 -23.51 23.78 12.20
N ASP A 2 -22.86 22.64 12.17
CA ASP A 2 -23.52 21.36 11.93
C ASP A 2 -22.48 20.28 12.25
N ASP A 3 -22.72 19.74 13.42
CA ASP A 3 -21.98 18.71 14.12
C ASP A 3 -22.19 17.38 13.36
N VAL A 4 -21.28 17.03 12.44
CA VAL A 4 -21.25 15.69 11.89
C VAL A 4 -20.57 14.79 12.93
N ALA A 5 -21.33 14.49 13.98
CA ALA A 5 -21.02 13.40 14.87
C ALA A 5 -20.79 12.15 14.01
N ILE A 6 -19.55 11.66 13.97
CA ILE A 6 -19.21 10.32 13.53
C ILE A 6 -19.99 9.39 14.47
N ARG A 7 -21.19 9.00 14.02
CA ARG A 7 -21.95 7.93 14.65
C ARG A 7 -21.01 6.73 14.70
N ASP A 8 -20.68 6.35 15.91
CA ASP A 8 -20.11 5.05 16.26
C ASP A 8 -21.05 4.00 15.63
N MET A 9 -20.75 3.64 14.37
CA MET A 9 -21.49 2.63 13.67
C MET A 9 -21.12 1.34 14.39
N THR A 10 -21.99 0.88 15.27
CA THR A 10 -22.01 -0.48 15.79
C THR A 10 -22.22 -1.43 14.61
N GLY A 11 -21.23 -1.47 13.73
CA GLY A 11 -21.07 -2.46 12.69
C GLY A 11 -21.02 -3.82 13.35
N SER A 12 -21.41 -4.88 12.65
CA SER A 12 -21.37 -6.22 13.19
C SER A 12 -19.94 -6.51 13.67
N GLN A 13 -19.72 -6.49 14.98
CA GLN A 13 -18.43 -6.76 15.63
C GLN A 13 -17.78 -8.06 15.11
N SER A 14 -18.60 -9.01 14.65
CA SER A 14 -18.16 -10.27 14.05
C SER A 14 -17.53 -10.03 12.67
N VAL A 15 -18.05 -9.11 11.87
CA VAL A 15 -17.49 -8.76 10.55
C VAL A 15 -16.15 -8.05 10.72
N ASP A 16 -16.08 -7.09 11.63
CA ASP A 16 -14.83 -6.36 11.91
C ASP A 16 -13.72 -7.29 12.41
N ARG A 17 -14.06 -8.21 13.29
CA ARG A 17 -13.11 -9.22 13.78
C ARG A 17 -12.69 -10.19 12.68
N ALA A 18 -13.63 -10.66 11.86
CA ALA A 18 -13.33 -11.57 10.75
C ALA A 18 -12.41 -10.90 9.71
N THR A 19 -12.68 -9.66 9.31
CA THR A 19 -11.85 -8.92 8.36
C THR A 19 -10.47 -8.59 8.92
N LYS A 20 -10.36 -8.32 10.23
CA LYS A 20 -9.06 -8.18 10.91
C LYS A 20 -8.26 -9.48 10.87
N LEU A 21 -8.89 -10.64 11.14
CA LEU A 21 -8.22 -11.94 11.05
C LEU A 21 -7.79 -12.27 9.61
N LEU A 22 -8.65 -12.00 8.62
CA LEU A 22 -8.32 -12.17 7.21
C LEU A 22 -7.08 -11.35 6.83
N SER A 23 -7.05 -10.08 7.23
CA SER A 23 -5.89 -9.20 6.99
C SER A 23 -4.64 -9.65 7.73
N LEU A 24 -4.78 -10.19 8.95
CA LEU A 24 -3.67 -10.69 9.76
C LEU A 24 -3.01 -11.90 9.09
N VAL A 25 -3.79 -12.87 8.64
CA VAL A 25 -3.31 -14.06 7.94
C VAL A 25 -2.70 -13.67 6.59
N GLY A 26 -3.38 -12.81 5.84
CA GLY A 26 -2.94 -12.40 4.49
C GLY A 26 -1.60 -11.66 4.43
N ARG A 27 -1.11 -11.14 5.55
CA ARG A 27 0.20 -10.49 5.65
C ARG A 27 1.35 -11.45 5.93
N GLN A 28 1.07 -12.75 6.10
CA GLN A 28 2.07 -13.77 6.41
C GLN A 28 2.18 -14.73 5.21
N ALA A 29 3.24 -14.57 4.41
CA ALA A 29 3.46 -15.40 3.22
C ALA A 29 3.55 -16.90 3.58
N ASP A 30 4.15 -17.21 4.74
CA ASP A 30 4.33 -18.59 5.23
C ASP A 30 3.11 -19.11 6.02
N GLY A 31 1.97 -18.42 5.92
CA GLY A 31 0.77 -18.76 6.66
C GLY A 31 0.89 -18.59 8.19
N MET A 32 -0.21 -18.82 8.92
CA MET A 32 -0.26 -18.65 10.37
C MET A 32 -0.86 -19.87 11.06
N THR A 33 -0.27 -20.28 12.18
CA THR A 33 -0.90 -21.29 13.07
C THR A 33 -2.04 -20.66 13.86
N LEU A 34 -3.00 -21.48 14.34
CA LEU A 34 -4.09 -21.01 15.22
C LEU A 34 -3.57 -20.25 16.43
N SER A 35 -2.49 -20.74 17.06
CA SER A 35 -1.90 -20.11 18.25
C SER A 35 -1.35 -18.72 17.93
N ALA A 36 -0.65 -18.56 16.81
CA ALA A 36 -0.14 -17.26 16.38
C ALA A 36 -1.26 -16.26 16.04
N VAL A 37 -2.39 -16.74 15.43
CA VAL A 37 -3.56 -15.89 15.19
C VAL A 37 -4.21 -15.46 16.49
N VAL A 38 -4.35 -16.36 17.48
CA VAL A 38 -4.88 -16.02 18.82
C VAL A 38 -4.02 -14.96 19.50
N GLU A 39 -2.71 -15.18 19.56
CA GLU A 39 -1.74 -14.27 20.17
C GLU A 39 -1.80 -12.87 19.53
N LYS A 40 -1.67 -12.80 18.20
CA LYS A 40 -1.61 -11.50 17.50
C LYS A 40 -2.96 -10.78 17.42
N SER A 41 -4.07 -11.51 17.48
CA SER A 41 -5.40 -10.89 17.43
C SER A 41 -5.90 -10.38 18.79
N GLY A 42 -5.36 -10.91 19.90
CA GLY A 42 -5.85 -10.65 21.25
C GLY A 42 -7.23 -11.26 21.55
N LEU A 43 -7.78 -12.07 20.63
CA LEU A 43 -9.08 -12.73 20.79
C LEU A 43 -8.91 -14.11 21.45
N ASN A 44 -9.94 -14.57 22.17
CA ASN A 44 -9.92 -15.92 22.72
C ASN A 44 -10.00 -17.00 21.62
N LYS A 45 -9.41 -18.16 21.88
CA LYS A 45 -9.26 -19.27 20.94
C LYS A 45 -10.58 -19.75 20.33
N PRO A 46 -11.70 -19.91 21.06
CA PRO A 46 -13.01 -20.29 20.49
C PRO A 46 -13.52 -19.27 19.47
N THR A 47 -13.39 -17.97 19.75
CA THR A 47 -13.81 -16.90 18.84
C THR A 47 -12.96 -16.91 17.57
N VAL A 48 -11.63 -16.98 17.70
CA VAL A 48 -10.72 -17.06 16.53
C VAL A 48 -11.09 -18.26 15.68
N ARG A 49 -11.23 -19.46 16.27
CA ARG A 49 -11.56 -20.68 15.52
C ARG A 49 -12.89 -20.55 14.76
N ARG A 50 -13.93 -20.01 15.39
CA ARG A 50 -15.23 -19.81 14.76
C ARG A 50 -15.16 -18.86 13.58
N LEU A 51 -14.41 -17.75 13.71
CA LEU A 51 -14.24 -16.76 12.65
C LEU A 51 -13.39 -17.30 11.49
N LEU A 52 -12.30 -18.01 11.78
CA LEU A 52 -11.49 -18.67 10.76
C LEU A 52 -12.28 -19.70 9.96
N LEU A 53 -13.10 -20.53 10.63
CA LEU A 53 -13.98 -21.48 9.94
C LEU A 53 -15.02 -20.77 9.07
N ALA A 54 -15.53 -19.61 9.48
CA ALA A 54 -16.44 -18.82 8.64
C ALA A 54 -15.74 -18.28 7.40
N LEU A 55 -14.51 -17.79 7.53
CA LEU A 55 -13.70 -17.31 6.41
C LEU A 55 -13.29 -18.45 5.46
N ILE A 56 -13.02 -19.65 5.98
CA ILE A 56 -12.75 -20.85 5.16
C ILE A 56 -14.00 -21.24 4.37
N ARG A 57 -15.18 -21.29 5.00
CA ARG A 57 -16.43 -21.57 4.26
C ARG A 57 -16.74 -20.57 3.17
N ALA A 58 -16.29 -19.32 3.34
CA ALA A 58 -16.41 -18.27 2.33
C ALA A 58 -15.29 -18.33 1.27
N GLY A 59 -14.36 -19.28 1.34
CA GLY A 59 -13.20 -19.37 0.44
C GLY A 59 -12.17 -18.26 0.59
N LEU A 60 -12.32 -17.35 1.58
CA LEU A 60 -11.41 -16.24 1.82
C LEU A 60 -10.13 -16.66 2.53
N LEU A 61 -10.17 -17.73 3.30
CA LEU A 61 -9.03 -18.42 3.88
C LEU A 61 -9.07 -19.89 3.51
N GLU A 62 -7.92 -20.54 3.60
CA GLU A 62 -7.77 -21.99 3.55
C GLU A 62 -6.87 -22.46 4.68
N GLN A 63 -7.00 -23.72 5.08
CA GLN A 63 -6.09 -24.34 6.02
C GLN A 63 -5.40 -25.51 5.33
N ASP A 64 -4.09 -25.46 5.24
CA ASP A 64 -3.29 -26.56 4.70
C ASP A 64 -3.35 -27.77 5.64
N ASP A 65 -3.60 -28.96 5.08
CA ASP A 65 -3.75 -30.20 5.84
C ASP A 65 -2.43 -30.74 6.39
N ARG A 66 -1.30 -30.38 5.81
CA ARG A 66 0.04 -30.89 6.17
C ARG A 66 0.61 -30.15 7.38
N ASP A 67 0.60 -28.78 7.32
CA ASP A 67 1.21 -27.94 8.36
C ASP A 67 0.17 -27.29 9.28
N ARG A 68 -1.13 -27.44 8.98
CA ARG A 68 -2.27 -26.88 9.73
C ARG A 68 -2.25 -25.36 9.82
N ARG A 69 -1.52 -24.69 8.95
CA ARG A 69 -1.49 -23.23 8.86
C ARG A 69 -2.64 -22.70 8.03
N TYR A 70 -3.03 -21.47 8.32
CA TYR A 70 -4.05 -20.73 7.58
C TYR A 70 -3.36 -19.83 6.56
N TYR A 71 -3.89 -19.86 5.34
CA TYR A 71 -3.44 -19.06 4.19
C TYR A 71 -4.62 -18.28 3.60
N ILE A 72 -4.32 -17.30 2.74
CA ILE A 72 -5.35 -16.64 1.93
C ILE A 72 -5.93 -17.66 0.94
N GLY A 73 -7.26 -17.76 0.90
CA GLY A 73 -7.98 -18.67 0.03
C GLY A 73 -8.22 -18.11 -1.38
N GLU A 74 -8.63 -18.98 -2.28
CA GLU A 74 -8.83 -18.69 -3.71
C GLU A 74 -9.84 -17.56 -3.97
N GLU A 75 -10.94 -17.47 -3.17
CA GLU A 75 -11.94 -16.41 -3.33
C GLU A 75 -11.35 -15.01 -3.16
N ALA A 76 -10.36 -14.84 -2.27
CA ALA A 76 -9.67 -13.56 -2.13
C ALA A 76 -8.90 -13.18 -3.40
N TYR A 77 -8.31 -14.16 -4.11
CA TYR A 77 -7.67 -13.93 -5.41
C TYR A 77 -8.70 -13.54 -6.49
N VAL A 78 -9.84 -14.23 -6.56
CA VAL A 78 -10.94 -13.90 -7.49
C VAL A 78 -11.44 -12.48 -7.25
N LEU A 79 -11.75 -12.13 -6.00
CA LEU A 79 -12.19 -10.78 -5.64
C LEU A 79 -11.14 -9.71 -5.95
N GLY A 80 -9.87 -9.98 -5.68
CA GLY A 80 -8.75 -9.11 -6.04
C GLY A 80 -8.64 -8.89 -7.56
N THR A 81 -8.81 -9.94 -8.35
CA THR A 81 -8.81 -9.88 -9.81
C THR A 81 -9.97 -9.01 -10.34
N LEU A 82 -11.19 -9.21 -9.83
CA LEU A 82 -12.34 -8.36 -10.18
C LEU A 82 -12.14 -6.90 -9.77
N ALA A 83 -11.55 -6.68 -8.59
CA ALA A 83 -11.25 -5.33 -8.09
C ALA A 83 -10.13 -4.64 -8.91
N SER A 84 -9.26 -5.39 -9.58
CA SER A 84 -8.12 -4.85 -10.34
C SER A 84 -8.56 -3.94 -11.50
N GLY A 85 -9.74 -4.17 -12.06
CA GLY A 85 -10.35 -3.28 -13.06
C GLY A 85 -10.61 -1.86 -12.51
N ARG A 86 -10.86 -1.72 -11.21
CA ARG A 86 -11.13 -0.44 -10.53
C ARG A 86 -9.90 0.13 -9.81
N HIS A 87 -9.04 -0.73 -9.29
CA HIS A 87 -7.89 -0.37 -8.45
C HIS A 87 -6.57 -0.82 -9.08
N GLY A 88 -6.48 -0.76 -10.41
CA GLY A 88 -5.43 -1.38 -11.22
C GLY A 88 -4.07 -0.67 -11.24
N LEU A 89 -3.69 0.10 -10.20
CA LEU A 89 -2.39 0.78 -10.17
C LEU A 89 -1.23 -0.21 -10.37
N LEU A 90 -1.29 -1.40 -9.75
CA LEU A 90 -0.27 -2.43 -9.92
C LEU A 90 -0.13 -2.82 -11.40
N ARG A 91 -1.23 -3.14 -12.07
CA ARG A 91 -1.22 -3.52 -13.50
C ARG A 91 -0.63 -2.42 -14.39
N LEU A 92 -0.92 -1.15 -14.11
CA LEU A 92 -0.40 -0.01 -14.85
C LEU A 92 1.10 0.24 -14.59
N SER A 93 1.60 -0.19 -13.42
CA SER A 93 2.95 0.06 -12.95
C SER A 93 3.93 -1.08 -13.23
N THR A 94 3.46 -2.31 -13.48
CA THR A 94 4.30 -3.52 -13.61
C THR A 94 5.46 -3.33 -14.59
N GLU A 95 5.18 -2.81 -15.78
CA GLU A 95 6.18 -2.56 -16.82
C GLU A 95 7.24 -1.51 -16.40
N SER A 96 6.80 -0.48 -15.68
CA SER A 96 7.67 0.56 -15.15
C SER A 96 8.59 0.05 -14.04
N LEU A 97 8.04 -0.79 -13.15
CA LEU A 97 8.83 -1.44 -12.10
C LEU A 97 9.90 -2.37 -12.69
N HIS A 98 9.52 -3.18 -13.69
CA HIS A 98 10.46 -4.05 -14.39
C HIS A 98 11.60 -3.28 -15.05
N ARG A 99 11.28 -2.19 -15.79
CA ARG A 99 12.32 -1.33 -16.39
C ARG A 99 13.25 -0.70 -15.35
N LEU A 100 12.69 -0.24 -14.22
CA LEU A 100 13.51 0.31 -13.13
C LEU A 100 14.45 -0.75 -12.56
N ALA A 101 13.93 -1.93 -12.22
CA ALA A 101 14.74 -3.02 -11.66
C ALA A 101 15.85 -3.46 -12.62
N GLN A 102 15.57 -3.57 -13.92
CA GLN A 102 16.57 -3.88 -14.95
C GLN A 102 17.64 -2.80 -15.06
N LYS A 103 17.26 -1.52 -15.12
CA LYS A 103 18.19 -0.41 -15.30
C LYS A 103 19.09 -0.15 -14.08
N THR A 104 18.53 -0.33 -12.88
CA THR A 104 19.24 -0.01 -11.64
C THR A 104 19.93 -1.21 -11.02
N SER A 105 19.49 -2.42 -11.37
CA SER A 105 19.81 -3.70 -10.73
C SER A 105 19.40 -3.77 -9.26
N ASP A 106 18.67 -2.79 -8.74
CA ASP A 106 18.21 -2.70 -7.35
C ASP A 106 16.72 -3.09 -7.23
N SER A 107 16.26 -3.34 -6.00
CA SER A 107 14.85 -3.69 -5.75
C SER A 107 13.94 -2.47 -5.87
N CYS A 108 12.85 -2.60 -6.61
CA CYS A 108 11.85 -1.57 -6.83
C CYS A 108 10.54 -1.96 -6.16
N PHE A 109 9.82 -0.98 -5.64
CA PHE A 109 8.58 -1.19 -4.90
C PHE A 109 7.48 -0.28 -5.40
N LEU A 110 6.26 -0.81 -5.41
CA LEU A 110 5.03 -0.05 -5.55
C LEU A 110 4.30 -0.06 -4.23
N SER A 111 3.97 1.11 -3.71
CA SER A 111 3.19 1.26 -2.49
C SER A 111 1.97 2.14 -2.71
N VAL A 112 0.92 1.92 -1.91
CA VAL A 112 -0.30 2.74 -1.90
C VAL A 112 -0.63 3.19 -0.49
N ARG A 113 -1.30 4.33 -0.38
CA ARG A 113 -1.83 4.85 0.88
C ARG A 113 -3.12 4.12 1.28
N ARG A 114 -3.25 3.77 2.56
CA ARG A 114 -4.49 3.34 3.20
C ARG A 114 -4.67 4.05 4.54
N GLY A 115 -5.45 5.13 4.53
CA GLY A 115 -5.60 6.01 5.70
C GLY A 115 -4.26 6.60 6.11
N ALA A 116 -3.85 6.36 7.36
CA ALA A 116 -2.56 6.78 7.90
C ALA A 116 -1.43 5.75 7.69
N SER A 117 -1.64 4.75 6.82
CA SER A 117 -0.65 3.69 6.54
C SER A 117 -0.26 3.65 5.07
N SER A 118 0.92 3.10 4.81
CA SER A 118 1.42 2.70 3.50
C SER A 118 1.38 1.18 3.38
N VAL A 119 0.91 0.66 2.25
CA VAL A 119 0.89 -0.77 1.93
C VAL A 119 1.73 -1.02 0.69
N CYS A 120 2.70 -1.92 0.78
CA CYS A 120 3.45 -2.39 -0.37
C CYS A 120 2.58 -3.33 -1.21
N LEU A 121 2.32 -2.98 -2.47
CA LEU A 121 1.56 -3.82 -3.40
C LEU A 121 2.44 -4.80 -4.16
N HIS A 122 3.67 -4.41 -4.47
CA HIS A 122 4.57 -5.21 -5.29
C HIS A 122 6.02 -4.86 -5.01
N ARG A 123 6.87 -5.88 -5.12
CA ARG A 123 8.32 -5.78 -5.12
C ARG A 123 8.83 -6.43 -6.39
N GLU A 124 9.59 -5.69 -7.17
CA GLU A 124 10.33 -6.16 -8.32
C GLU A 124 11.80 -6.23 -7.96
N GLU A 125 12.40 -7.39 -8.13
CA GLU A 125 13.80 -7.60 -7.75
C GLU A 125 14.75 -7.27 -8.90
N GLY A 126 15.79 -6.49 -8.59
CA GLY A 126 16.92 -6.28 -9.51
C GLY A 126 17.91 -7.44 -9.45
N SER A 127 18.90 -7.38 -10.33
CA SER A 127 19.93 -8.42 -10.47
C SER A 127 21.12 -8.29 -9.49
N PHE A 128 21.19 -7.20 -8.71
CA PHE A 128 22.29 -7.01 -7.75
C PHE A 128 22.23 -8.07 -6.63
N PRO A 129 23.36 -8.74 -6.32
CA PRO A 129 23.38 -9.90 -5.43
C PRO A 129 23.03 -9.59 -3.98
N ILE A 130 23.32 -8.36 -3.49
CA ILE A 130 23.00 -7.95 -2.13
C ILE A 130 21.68 -7.18 -2.18
N ARG A 131 20.64 -7.71 -1.53
CA ARG A 131 19.28 -7.17 -1.55
C ARG A 131 18.83 -6.77 -0.16
N THR A 132 18.07 -5.69 -0.09
CA THR A 132 17.40 -5.28 1.15
C THR A 132 16.02 -5.92 1.20
N HIS A 133 15.68 -6.60 2.30
CA HIS A 133 14.37 -7.22 2.52
C HIS A 133 13.47 -6.37 3.41
N ALA A 134 13.58 -5.03 3.30
CA ALA A 134 12.83 -4.10 4.14
C ALA A 134 11.30 -4.15 3.90
N LEU A 135 10.87 -4.50 2.70
CA LEU A 135 9.46 -4.58 2.31
C LEU A 135 9.16 -5.83 1.47
N GLN A 136 7.96 -6.37 1.65
CA GLN A 136 7.35 -7.41 0.82
C GLN A 136 5.95 -6.97 0.42
N ALA A 137 5.37 -7.60 -0.60
CA ALA A 137 3.96 -7.40 -0.92
C ALA A 137 3.09 -7.70 0.32
N GLY A 138 2.16 -6.80 0.63
CA GLY A 138 1.34 -6.87 1.85
C GLY A 138 1.95 -6.22 3.10
N SER A 139 3.24 -5.84 3.12
CA SER A 139 3.85 -5.10 4.25
C SER A 139 3.12 -3.78 4.46
N VAL A 140 2.86 -3.46 5.73
CA VAL A 140 2.17 -2.23 6.15
C VAL A 140 3.05 -1.48 7.14
N HIS A 141 3.26 -0.20 6.88
CA HIS A 141 4.01 0.72 7.74
C HIS A 141 3.18 1.99 7.98
N PRO A 142 3.42 2.73 9.07
CA PRO A 142 2.90 4.09 9.21
C PRO A 142 3.28 4.93 7.98
N LEU A 143 2.37 5.79 7.52
CA LEU A 143 2.67 6.68 6.40
C LEU A 143 3.79 7.65 6.79
N GLY A 144 4.81 7.75 5.95
CA GLY A 144 6.08 8.44 6.24
C GLY A 144 7.26 7.50 6.50
N VAL A 145 7.02 6.25 6.87
CA VAL A 145 8.08 5.25 7.12
C VAL A 145 8.50 4.59 5.82
N GLY A 146 9.72 4.87 5.36
CA GLY A 146 10.29 4.43 4.08
C GLY A 146 10.13 5.42 2.94
N ALA A 147 11.03 5.36 1.95
CA ALA A 147 11.12 6.37 0.89
C ALA A 147 9.81 6.53 0.08
N GLY A 148 9.21 5.44 -0.38
CA GLY A 148 7.92 5.50 -1.09
C GLY A 148 6.78 6.04 -0.22
N SER A 149 6.76 5.64 1.05
CA SER A 149 5.77 6.10 2.04
C SER A 149 5.93 7.59 2.36
N LEU A 150 7.18 8.06 2.54
CA LEU A 150 7.50 9.47 2.74
C LEU A 150 7.15 10.31 1.51
N ALA A 151 7.40 9.80 0.31
CA ALA A 151 6.99 10.48 -0.93
C ALA A 151 5.47 10.69 -0.98
N MET A 152 4.67 9.68 -0.59
CA MET A 152 3.21 9.82 -0.51
C MET A 152 2.79 10.83 0.56
N LEU A 153 3.39 10.78 1.76
CA LEU A 153 3.09 11.74 2.84
C LEU A 153 3.40 13.17 2.40
N SER A 154 4.56 13.39 1.76
CA SER A 154 4.99 14.72 1.29
C SER A 154 4.11 15.29 0.18
N ALA A 155 3.37 14.42 -0.51
CA ALA A 155 2.45 14.81 -1.58
C ALA A 155 1.05 15.23 -1.06
N LEU A 156 0.79 15.10 0.25
CA LEU A 156 -0.46 15.50 0.90
C LEU A 156 -0.45 16.99 1.29
N PRO A 157 -1.63 17.61 1.45
CA PRO A 157 -1.78 18.92 2.10
C PRO A 157 -1.29 18.90 3.56
N ASP A 158 -0.87 20.04 4.09
CA ASP A 158 -0.29 20.15 5.44
C ASP A 158 -1.24 19.70 6.56
N GLU A 159 -2.52 19.97 6.39
CA GLU A 159 -3.56 19.52 7.33
C GLU A 159 -3.62 17.98 7.40
N GLU A 160 -3.56 17.29 6.24
CA GLU A 160 -3.55 15.83 6.20
C GLU A 160 -2.23 15.26 6.72
N VAL A 161 -1.09 15.89 6.42
CA VAL A 161 0.21 15.51 7.00
C VAL A 161 0.14 15.54 8.51
N SER A 162 -0.38 16.64 9.09
CA SER A 162 -0.50 16.79 10.53
C SER A 162 -1.41 15.74 11.17
N ALA A 163 -2.59 15.49 10.58
CA ALA A 163 -3.51 14.46 11.05
C ALA A 163 -2.91 13.05 11.01
N VAL A 164 -2.15 12.71 9.93
CA VAL A 164 -1.48 11.42 9.80
C VAL A 164 -0.39 11.24 10.84
N LEU A 165 0.42 12.27 11.09
CA LEU A 165 1.51 12.21 12.07
C LEU A 165 0.96 12.09 13.50
N GLU A 166 -0.11 12.80 13.82
CA GLU A 166 -0.80 12.69 15.11
C GLU A 166 -1.36 11.27 15.32
N GLN A 167 -2.07 10.74 14.32
CA GLN A 167 -2.63 9.38 14.39
C GLN A 167 -1.55 8.30 14.56
N ASN A 168 -0.36 8.50 14.00
CA ASN A 168 0.74 7.55 14.04
C ASN A 168 1.72 7.80 15.19
N ALA A 169 1.60 8.87 15.96
CA ALA A 169 2.61 9.32 16.93
C ALA A 169 3.11 8.19 17.84
N ALA A 170 2.20 7.48 18.51
CA ALA A 170 2.56 6.41 19.43
C ALA A 170 3.30 5.24 18.75
N VAL A 171 2.94 4.88 17.51
CA VAL A 171 3.62 3.81 16.76
C VAL A 171 5.00 4.27 16.27
N LEU A 172 5.10 5.52 15.83
CA LEU A 172 6.36 6.12 15.40
C LEU A 172 7.37 6.19 16.55
N GLU A 173 6.96 6.70 17.71
CA GLU A 173 7.82 6.80 18.88
C GLU A 173 8.30 5.43 19.38
N ASN A 174 7.43 4.43 19.40
CA ASN A 174 7.75 3.11 19.95
C ASN A 174 8.52 2.21 18.98
N GLN A 175 8.23 2.25 17.67
CA GLN A 175 8.78 1.32 16.69
C GLN A 175 9.77 1.97 15.72
N PHE A 176 9.70 3.29 15.53
CA PHE A 176 10.52 4.04 14.57
C PHE A 176 11.05 5.34 15.20
N PRO A 177 11.78 5.28 16.32
CA PRO A 177 12.17 6.48 17.08
C PRO A 177 13.00 7.48 16.28
N MET A 178 13.72 7.03 15.25
CA MET A 178 14.45 7.91 14.32
C MET A 178 13.54 8.63 13.31
N LEU A 179 12.24 8.33 13.29
CA LEU A 179 11.21 8.91 12.45
C LEU A 179 10.06 9.48 13.30
N ALA A 180 10.41 10.06 14.45
CA ALA A 180 9.45 10.79 15.27
C ALA A 180 8.71 11.88 14.44
N PRO A 181 7.50 12.31 14.86
CA PRO A 181 6.67 13.22 14.06
C PRO A 181 7.39 14.49 13.58
N ASP A 182 8.23 15.12 14.40
CA ASP A 182 8.96 16.33 14.02
C ASP A 182 10.04 16.06 12.96
N GLU A 183 10.74 14.94 13.05
CA GLU A 183 11.70 14.53 12.02
C GLU A 183 10.97 14.21 10.71
N LEU A 184 9.81 13.57 10.75
CA LEU A 184 9.01 13.35 9.56
C LEU A 184 8.51 14.66 8.94
N ARG A 185 8.11 15.68 9.74
CA ARG A 185 7.77 17.03 9.21
C ARG A 185 8.94 17.63 8.45
N ARG A 186 10.13 17.65 9.06
CA ARG A 186 11.34 18.13 8.41
C ARG A 186 11.64 17.39 7.09
N ARG A 187 11.47 16.07 7.07
CA ARG A 187 11.68 15.25 5.86
C ARG A 187 10.62 15.49 4.80
N VAL A 188 9.39 15.76 5.16
CA VAL A 188 8.33 16.20 4.22
C VAL A 188 8.74 17.47 3.51
N GLU A 189 9.21 18.48 4.22
CA GLU A 189 9.67 19.73 3.64
C GLU A 189 10.86 19.52 2.69
N LEU A 190 11.88 18.77 3.13
CA LEU A 190 13.03 18.44 2.28
C LEU A 190 12.60 17.70 1.00
N THR A 191 11.70 16.73 1.14
CA THR A 191 11.15 15.95 0.01
C THR A 191 10.44 16.86 -1.00
N ARG A 192 9.68 17.85 -0.52
CA ARG A 192 8.99 18.83 -1.37
C ARG A 192 9.97 19.72 -2.14
N ILE A 193 11.03 20.17 -1.48
CA ILE A 193 12.07 21.02 -2.09
C ILE A 193 12.84 20.26 -3.17
N GLN A 194 13.31 19.05 -2.88
CA GLN A 194 14.13 18.26 -3.82
C GLN A 194 13.31 17.44 -4.83
N GLY A 195 12.01 17.25 -4.58
CA GLY A 195 11.07 16.54 -5.46
C GLY A 195 11.19 15.01 -5.43
N TYR A 196 11.85 14.43 -4.43
CA TYR A 196 11.93 13.00 -4.17
C TYR A 196 12.23 12.74 -2.69
N ALA A 197 11.77 11.62 -2.17
CA ALA A 197 12.00 11.22 -0.80
C ALA A 197 13.24 10.34 -0.67
N VAL A 198 13.99 10.51 0.43
CA VAL A 198 15.14 9.67 0.77
C VAL A 198 14.92 9.03 2.14
N ASN A 199 15.15 7.74 2.25
CA ASN A 199 15.29 7.02 3.53
C ASN A 199 16.73 6.56 3.70
N PRO A 200 17.54 7.21 4.54
CA PRO A 200 18.95 6.87 4.74
C PRO A 200 19.15 5.81 5.83
N GLY A 201 18.57 4.64 5.67
CA GLY A 201 18.76 3.52 6.61
C GLY A 201 18.02 3.65 7.94
N LEU A 202 16.96 4.45 8.04
CA LEU A 202 16.25 4.73 9.29
C LEU A 202 15.26 3.65 9.71
N ILE A 203 14.97 2.68 8.84
CA ILE A 203 14.10 1.53 9.13
C ILE A 203 14.96 0.31 9.40
N LEU A 204 15.89 0.05 8.54
CA LEU A 204 16.84 -1.05 8.61
C LEU A 204 18.22 -0.50 8.29
N ALA A 205 19.18 -0.68 9.18
CA ALA A 205 20.56 -0.25 8.98
C ALA A 205 21.08 -0.76 7.62
N ASN A 206 21.83 0.09 6.92
CA ASN A 206 22.38 -0.20 5.59
C ASN A 206 21.35 -0.41 4.46
N SER A 207 20.05 -0.22 4.72
CA SER A 207 18.99 -0.25 3.71
C SER A 207 18.52 1.18 3.40
N TRP A 208 18.97 1.73 2.30
CA TRP A 208 18.61 3.07 1.85
C TRP A 208 17.55 3.01 0.76
N GLY A 209 16.79 4.08 0.60
CA GLY A 209 15.78 4.15 -0.45
C GLY A 209 15.53 5.55 -0.97
N VAL A 210 15.17 5.62 -2.25
CA VAL A 210 14.67 6.82 -2.93
C VAL A 210 13.28 6.56 -3.44
N GLY A 211 12.36 7.52 -3.31
CA GLY A 211 10.96 7.34 -3.71
C GLY A 211 10.34 8.59 -4.31
N VAL A 212 9.38 8.38 -5.22
CA VAL A 212 8.58 9.43 -5.87
C VAL A 212 7.11 9.04 -5.82
N ALA A 213 6.24 9.99 -5.47
CA ALA A 213 4.80 9.79 -5.46
C ALA A 213 4.24 9.72 -6.89
N ILE A 214 3.17 8.93 -7.05
CA ILE A 214 2.32 8.87 -8.25
C ILE A 214 1.05 9.64 -7.93
N ARG A 215 0.61 10.51 -8.83
CA ARG A 215 -0.60 11.32 -8.67
C ARG A 215 -1.71 10.88 -9.61
N TYR A 216 -2.92 11.05 -9.13
CA TYR A 216 -4.11 11.03 -9.98
C TYR A 216 -4.23 12.32 -10.79
N PRO A 217 -5.04 12.34 -11.87
CA PRO A 217 -5.28 13.56 -12.67
C PRO A 217 -5.89 14.73 -11.89
N ASP A 218 -6.56 14.44 -10.76
CA ASP A 218 -7.13 15.44 -9.85
C ASP A 218 -6.12 15.96 -8.82
N GLY A 219 -4.86 15.48 -8.88
CA GLY A 219 -3.79 15.86 -7.96
C GLY A 219 -3.67 14.99 -6.71
N GLY A 220 -4.65 14.12 -6.45
CA GLY A 220 -4.63 13.20 -5.31
C GLY A 220 -3.49 12.17 -5.42
N VAL A 221 -3.10 11.58 -4.29
CA VAL A 221 -2.04 10.58 -4.23
C VAL A 221 -2.58 9.20 -4.63
N ALA A 222 -2.08 8.65 -5.74
CA ALA A 222 -2.40 7.30 -6.21
C ALA A 222 -1.54 6.22 -5.55
N GLY A 223 -0.28 6.54 -5.28
CA GLY A 223 0.70 5.64 -4.71
C GLY A 223 2.11 6.23 -4.76
N ALA A 224 3.13 5.38 -4.69
CA ALA A 224 4.52 5.75 -4.90
C ALA A 224 5.32 4.59 -5.48
N VAL A 225 6.33 4.92 -6.27
CA VAL A 225 7.41 4.00 -6.66
C VAL A 225 8.67 4.37 -5.89
N SER A 226 9.37 3.36 -5.40
CA SER A 226 10.65 3.55 -4.72
C SER A 226 11.66 2.49 -5.10
N ILE A 227 12.93 2.82 -4.97
CA ILE A 227 14.07 1.94 -5.17
C ILE A 227 14.80 1.81 -3.85
N ALA A 228 15.17 0.60 -3.45
CA ALA A 228 16.00 0.38 -2.28
C ALA A 228 17.25 -0.42 -2.63
N ALA A 229 18.36 0.00 -2.04
CA ALA A 229 19.66 -0.65 -2.16
C ALA A 229 20.45 -0.51 -0.85
N ILE A 230 21.62 -1.14 -0.79
CA ILE A 230 22.55 -0.93 0.32
C ILE A 230 23.11 0.49 0.27
N ASP A 231 23.55 1.00 1.43
CA ASP A 231 24.06 2.37 1.61
C ASP A 231 25.14 2.77 0.62
N SER A 232 26.12 1.89 0.38
CA SER A 232 27.23 2.14 -0.56
C SER A 232 26.78 2.37 -2.02
N ARG A 233 25.57 1.93 -2.36
CA ARG A 233 24.95 2.15 -3.67
C ARG A 233 23.95 3.30 -3.71
N MET A 234 23.72 3.98 -2.58
CA MET A 234 22.72 5.04 -2.43
C MET A 234 23.33 6.40 -2.07
N GLN A 235 24.63 6.60 -2.31
CA GLN A 235 25.27 7.88 -2.13
C GLN A 235 25.06 8.79 -3.35
N GLU A 236 25.23 10.10 -3.18
CA GLU A 236 25.27 11.01 -4.32
C GLU A 236 26.50 10.72 -5.21
N PRO A 237 26.39 10.87 -6.55
CA PRO A 237 25.25 11.45 -7.28
C PRO A 237 24.12 10.46 -7.61
N ARG A 238 24.25 9.19 -7.23
CA ARG A 238 23.30 8.13 -7.61
C ARG A 238 21.87 8.38 -7.12
N GLN A 239 21.67 8.97 -5.94
CA GLN A 239 20.34 9.32 -5.46
C GLN A 239 19.60 10.22 -6.47
N SER A 240 20.26 11.26 -6.94
CA SER A 240 19.72 12.19 -7.93
C SER A 240 19.44 11.50 -9.27
N GLU A 241 20.30 10.61 -9.73
CA GLU A 241 20.12 9.81 -10.94
C GLU A 241 18.89 8.89 -10.83
N LEU A 242 18.77 8.19 -9.71
CA LEU A 242 17.61 7.32 -9.42
C LEU A 242 16.30 8.12 -9.33
N ALA A 243 16.34 9.32 -8.75
CA ALA A 243 15.18 10.20 -8.69
C ALA A 243 14.71 10.65 -10.09
N VAL A 244 15.64 10.89 -11.03
CA VAL A 244 15.29 11.18 -12.44
C VAL A 244 14.59 9.98 -13.08
N LEU A 245 15.13 8.78 -12.92
CA LEU A 245 14.53 7.55 -13.45
C LEU A 245 13.14 7.30 -12.86
N LEU A 246 13.00 7.47 -11.54
CA LEU A 246 11.71 7.33 -10.84
C LEU A 246 10.69 8.33 -11.39
N ARG A 247 11.03 9.60 -11.56
CA ARG A 247 10.11 10.61 -12.12
C ARG A 247 9.68 10.26 -13.54
N GLN A 248 10.58 9.76 -14.37
CA GLN A 248 10.24 9.32 -15.73
C GLN A 248 9.22 8.18 -15.72
N GLU A 249 9.39 7.19 -14.85
CA GLU A 249 8.50 6.05 -14.78
C GLU A 249 7.18 6.39 -14.07
N THR A 250 7.19 7.24 -13.03
CA THR A 250 5.93 7.71 -12.41
C THR A 250 5.10 8.53 -13.38
N SER A 251 5.71 9.41 -14.19
CA SER A 251 4.99 10.14 -15.24
C SER A 251 4.34 9.21 -16.29
N ARG A 252 5.00 8.11 -16.67
CA ARG A 252 4.40 7.10 -17.56
C ARG A 252 3.19 6.41 -16.91
N ILE A 253 3.27 6.11 -15.62
CA ILE A 253 2.15 5.53 -14.87
C ILE A 253 0.99 6.53 -14.78
N GLU A 254 1.27 7.79 -14.50
CA GLU A 254 0.28 8.86 -14.41
C GLU A 254 -0.46 9.08 -15.72
N ILE A 255 0.24 9.01 -16.86
CA ILE A 255 -0.39 9.06 -18.21
C ILE A 255 -1.38 7.91 -18.38
N LYS A 256 -0.97 6.66 -18.07
CA LYS A 256 -1.85 5.48 -18.12
C LYS A 256 -3.05 5.60 -17.18
N LEU A 257 -2.85 6.17 -15.99
CA LEU A 257 -3.92 6.47 -15.02
C LEU A 257 -4.92 7.48 -15.62
N ALA A 258 -4.43 8.56 -16.22
CA ALA A 258 -5.28 9.59 -16.83
C ALA A 258 -6.12 9.04 -17.99
N GLU A 259 -5.57 8.15 -18.81
CA GLU A 259 -6.30 7.44 -19.86
C GLU A 259 -7.42 6.56 -19.27
N GLN A 260 -7.11 5.78 -18.24
CA GLN A 260 -8.12 4.94 -17.57
C GLN A 260 -9.24 5.77 -16.91
N PHE A 261 -8.94 6.95 -16.38
CA PHE A 261 -9.95 7.86 -15.82
C PHE A 261 -10.86 8.43 -16.91
N ARG A 262 -10.32 8.82 -18.07
CA ARG A 262 -11.11 9.30 -19.21
C ARG A 262 -12.06 8.24 -19.75
N ASP A 263 -11.59 7.01 -19.92
CA ASP A 263 -12.39 5.89 -20.40
C ASP A 263 -13.56 5.57 -19.47
N ARG A 264 -13.32 5.62 -18.15
CA ARG A 264 -14.38 5.40 -17.15
C ARG A 264 -15.45 6.48 -17.22
N ARG A 265 -15.05 7.75 -17.32
CA ARG A 265 -15.98 8.88 -17.44
C ARG A 265 -16.84 8.77 -18.68
N THR A 266 -16.26 8.40 -19.82
CA THR A 266 -16.97 8.20 -21.09
C THR A 266 -17.97 7.04 -20.98
N ARG A 267 -17.59 5.90 -20.40
CA ARG A 267 -18.50 4.76 -20.18
C ARG A 267 -19.64 5.10 -19.23
N HIS A 268 -19.37 5.86 -18.19
CA HIS A 268 -20.40 6.29 -17.24
C HIS A 268 -21.43 7.21 -17.90
N ILE A 269 -20.99 8.19 -18.68
CA ILE A 269 -21.87 9.09 -19.45
C ILE A 269 -22.71 8.27 -20.44
N ALA A 270 -22.10 7.34 -21.17
CA ALA A 270 -22.81 6.48 -22.14
C ALA A 270 -23.83 5.55 -21.45
N ALA A 271 -23.55 5.08 -20.23
CA ALA A 271 -24.47 4.23 -19.46
C ALA A 271 -25.69 5.03 -18.96
N VAL A 272 -25.48 6.27 -18.51
CA VAL A 272 -26.56 7.17 -18.05
C VAL A 272 -27.41 7.69 -19.21
N ALA A 273 -26.84 7.85 -20.40
CA ALA A 273 -27.52 8.33 -21.60
C ALA A 273 -28.37 7.25 -22.30
N ARG A 274 -28.34 5.98 -21.86
CA ARG A 274 -29.21 4.93 -22.43
C ARG A 274 -30.64 5.15 -21.98
N PRO A 275 -31.61 5.43 -22.92
CA PRO A 275 -33.00 5.60 -22.55
C PRO A 275 -33.56 4.27 -22.00
N LEU A 276 -34.27 4.34 -20.89
CA LEU A 276 -35.08 3.23 -20.38
C LEU A 276 -35.99 2.72 -21.48
N LYS A 277 -35.74 1.54 -22.00
CA LYS A 277 -36.66 0.86 -22.90
C LYS A 277 -38.01 0.77 -22.20
N ARG A 278 -38.99 1.58 -22.65
CA ARG A 278 -40.39 1.46 -22.21
C ARG A 278 -40.81 0.01 -22.42
N ARG A 279 -41.14 -0.68 -21.36
CA ARG A 279 -41.86 -1.96 -21.44
C ARG A 279 -43.22 -1.65 -22.04
N SER A 280 -43.49 -2.17 -23.26
CA SER A 280 -44.83 -2.21 -23.79
C SER A 280 -45.73 -3.02 -22.89
N PRO A 281 -46.89 -2.53 -22.48
CA PRO A 281 -47.88 -3.32 -21.77
C PRO A 281 -48.40 -4.40 -22.73
N ARG A 282 -48.46 -5.64 -22.26
CA ARG A 282 -49.25 -6.71 -22.86
C ARG A 282 -50.58 -6.77 -22.16
#